data_d4d6a9671fa88f7e561b548000f733bb
#
_entry.id   d4d6a9671fa88f7e561b548000f733bb
#
_cell.length_a   1.000
_cell.length_b   1.000
_cell.length_c   1.000
_cell.angle_alpha   90.00
_cell.angle_beta   90.00
_cell.angle_gamma   90.00
#
_symmetry.space_group_name_H-M   'P 1'
#
loop_
_entity.id
_entity.type
_entity.pdbx_description
1 polymer ?
#
loop_
_entity_poly.entity_id
_entity_poly.type
_entity_poly.pdbx_seq_one_letter_code
_entity_poly.pdbx_strand_id
1 'polypeptide(L)'
;LRTMSDGLLTTGVTSFLPTTLTSSYELLLAVTENIGARYKEATGAKIRGLYFEGPYFTEKYKGAQNPAYMKDPSMNEFRAWQKAANGLLNKIALAPERDGVEEFVRTLTDEGVTVALGHSNATFDEAKTAVEAGASVWVHAYNGMRGLTHRELGMVGAMYELPHTYAAVSYTH
;
A
#
# COMPACT_ATOMS: atom_id res chain seq x y z
N LEU A 1 11.40 -13.28 10.09
CA LEU A 1 12.09 -12.04 9.70
C LEU A 1 13.55 -12.29 9.39
N ARG A 2 14.33 -12.89 10.29
CA ARG A 2 15.77 -13.13 10.12
C ARG A 2 16.09 -13.91 8.84
N THR A 3 15.49 -15.08 8.64
CA THR A 3 15.69 -15.91 7.45
C THR A 3 15.42 -15.15 6.14
N MET A 4 14.36 -14.34 6.13
CA MET A 4 14.02 -13.49 4.97
C MET A 4 15.08 -12.41 4.77
N SER A 5 15.47 -11.72 5.81
CA SER A 5 16.49 -10.67 5.78
C SER A 5 17.84 -11.19 5.25
N ASP A 6 18.28 -12.34 5.74
CA ASP A 6 19.54 -12.95 5.32
C ASP A 6 19.48 -13.45 3.87
N GLY A 7 18.36 -14.07 3.48
CA GLY A 7 18.14 -14.54 2.10
C GLY A 7 18.10 -13.40 1.09
N LEU A 8 17.41 -12.30 1.40
CA LEU A 8 17.36 -11.11 0.52
C LEU A 8 18.74 -10.49 0.30
N LEU A 9 19.58 -10.46 1.33
CA LEU A 9 20.94 -9.92 1.20
C LEU A 9 21.78 -10.72 0.17
N THR A 10 21.59 -12.04 0.08
CA THR A 10 22.31 -12.87 -0.89
C THR A 10 21.95 -12.58 -2.34
N THR A 11 20.80 -11.95 -2.58
CA THR A 11 20.35 -11.53 -3.92
C THR A 11 20.66 -10.05 -4.23
N GLY A 12 21.43 -9.39 -3.36
CA GLY A 12 21.81 -7.98 -3.52
C GLY A 12 20.79 -6.97 -2.94
N VAL A 13 19.70 -7.44 -2.34
CA VAL A 13 18.73 -6.56 -1.67
C VAL A 13 19.25 -6.17 -0.29
N THR A 14 19.52 -4.89 -0.10
CA THR A 14 20.08 -4.35 1.17
C THR A 14 19.04 -3.78 2.12
N SER A 15 17.83 -3.51 1.62
CA SER A 15 16.71 -2.96 2.41
C SER A 15 15.37 -3.43 1.85
N PHE A 16 14.38 -3.63 2.69
CA PHE A 16 13.03 -4.00 2.27
C PHE A 16 11.96 -3.54 3.27
N LEU A 17 10.72 -3.57 2.82
CA LEU A 17 9.53 -3.42 3.65
C LEU A 17 8.82 -4.79 3.68
N PRO A 18 8.77 -5.50 4.81
CA PRO A 18 7.84 -6.62 4.95
C PRO A 18 6.45 -6.16 4.56
N THR A 19 5.77 -6.95 3.71
CA THR A 19 4.50 -6.53 3.12
C THR A 19 3.41 -7.52 3.53
N THR A 20 2.24 -6.99 3.95
CA THR A 20 1.04 -7.79 4.20
C THR A 20 0.16 -7.83 2.96
N LEU A 21 -0.78 -8.76 2.94
CA LEU A 21 -1.93 -8.77 2.03
C LEU A 21 -3.20 -8.41 2.79
N THR A 22 -4.30 -8.14 2.06
CA THR A 22 -5.63 -7.95 2.62
C THR A 22 -6.02 -9.12 3.52
N SER A 23 -6.31 -8.82 4.78
CA SER A 23 -6.64 -9.82 5.80
C SER A 23 -7.54 -9.26 6.88
N SER A 24 -7.90 -10.08 7.89
CA SER A 24 -8.69 -9.62 9.02
C SER A 24 -7.91 -8.60 9.86
N TYR A 25 -8.65 -7.77 10.59
CA TYR A 25 -8.07 -6.80 11.51
C TYR A 25 -7.12 -7.46 12.51
N GLU A 26 -7.55 -8.59 13.09
CA GLU A 26 -6.80 -9.32 14.11
C GLU A 26 -5.48 -9.89 13.56
N LEU A 27 -5.51 -10.44 12.34
CA LEU A 27 -4.29 -10.96 11.73
C LEU A 27 -3.31 -9.84 11.38
N LEU A 28 -3.81 -8.71 10.85
CA LEU A 28 -2.97 -7.54 10.59
C LEU A 28 -2.39 -6.97 11.89
N LEU A 29 -3.17 -6.96 12.99
CA LEU A 29 -2.68 -6.54 14.29
C LEU A 29 -1.57 -7.48 14.80
N ALA A 30 -1.77 -8.78 14.74
CA ALA A 30 -0.75 -9.76 15.15
C ALA A 30 0.54 -9.64 14.34
N VAL A 31 0.44 -9.38 13.02
CA VAL A 31 1.61 -9.13 12.16
C VAL A 31 2.35 -7.87 12.58
N THR A 32 1.64 -6.77 12.86
CA THR A 32 2.26 -5.51 13.29
C THR A 32 2.95 -5.64 14.64
N GLU A 33 2.33 -6.32 15.60
CA GLU A 33 2.93 -6.63 16.91
C GLU A 33 4.23 -7.44 16.75
N ASN A 34 4.20 -8.50 15.95
CA ASN A 34 5.37 -9.34 15.69
C ASN A 34 6.52 -8.56 15.04
N ILE A 35 6.22 -7.73 14.03
CA ILE A 35 7.23 -6.91 13.36
C ILE A 35 7.74 -5.82 14.29
N GLY A 36 6.85 -5.12 14.99
CA GLY A 36 7.21 -4.08 15.96
C GLY A 36 8.13 -4.56 17.07
N ALA A 37 7.91 -5.80 17.54
CA ALA A 37 8.77 -6.40 18.57
C ALA A 37 10.12 -6.90 18.04
N ARG A 38 10.18 -7.37 16.78
CA ARG A 38 11.29 -8.20 16.30
C ARG A 38 12.07 -7.66 15.10
N TYR A 39 11.73 -6.49 14.55
CA TYR A 39 12.39 -5.98 13.33
C TYR A 39 13.91 -5.79 13.47
N LYS A 40 14.39 -5.52 14.70
CA LYS A 40 15.82 -5.38 15.01
C LYS A 40 16.60 -6.70 14.98
N GLU A 41 15.90 -7.83 14.97
CA GLU A 41 16.55 -9.16 14.85
C GLU A 41 17.00 -9.46 13.41
N ALA A 42 16.62 -8.63 12.42
CA ALA A 42 17.05 -8.76 11.04
C ALA A 42 18.54 -8.43 10.90
N THR A 43 19.34 -9.43 10.54
CA THR A 43 20.82 -9.36 10.48
C THR A 43 21.36 -9.13 9.07
N GLY A 44 20.56 -9.39 8.04
CA GLY A 44 20.90 -9.21 6.63
C GLY A 44 20.37 -7.89 6.06
N ALA A 45 19.47 -7.97 5.06
CA ALA A 45 18.80 -6.81 4.51
C ALA A 45 17.99 -6.06 5.59
N LYS A 46 18.10 -4.74 5.61
CA LYS A 46 17.50 -3.90 6.66
C LYS A 46 16.00 -3.74 6.47
N ILE A 47 15.21 -3.94 7.51
CA ILE A 47 13.80 -3.58 7.54
C ILE A 47 13.71 -2.06 7.70
N ARG A 48 13.10 -1.37 6.73
CA ARG A 48 12.95 0.09 6.71
C ARG A 48 11.56 0.58 7.15
N GLY A 49 10.67 -0.33 7.43
CA GLY A 49 9.29 -0.10 7.83
C GLY A 49 8.43 -1.29 7.49
N LEU A 50 7.13 -1.12 7.56
CA LEU A 50 6.11 -2.09 7.22
C LEU A 50 5.22 -1.53 6.10
N TYR A 51 4.85 -2.34 5.13
CA TYR A 51 3.95 -1.98 4.06
C TYR A 51 2.66 -2.80 4.13
N PHE A 52 1.52 -2.13 4.18
CA PHE A 52 0.21 -2.74 4.06
C PHE A 52 -0.31 -2.64 2.62
N GLU A 53 -0.36 -3.77 1.91
CA GLU A 53 -1.04 -3.88 0.63
C GLU A 53 -2.51 -4.27 0.88
N GLY A 54 -3.35 -3.28 1.04
CA GLY A 54 -4.74 -3.37 1.52
C GLY A 54 -4.85 -3.16 3.05
N PRO A 55 -6.03 -3.37 3.65
CA PRO A 55 -7.26 -4.02 3.13
C PRO A 55 -8.24 -3.10 2.38
N TYR A 56 -7.92 -1.86 2.14
CA TYR A 56 -8.81 -0.83 1.60
C TYR A 56 -8.89 -0.84 0.06
N PHE A 57 -9.12 -2.03 -0.51
CA PHE A 57 -9.15 -2.29 -1.95
C PHE A 57 -10.56 -2.54 -2.49
N THR A 58 -10.71 -2.57 -3.82
CA THR A 58 -11.97 -2.84 -4.51
C THR A 58 -11.99 -4.26 -5.08
N GLU A 59 -13.08 -4.98 -4.82
CA GLU A 59 -13.22 -6.40 -5.18
C GLU A 59 -13.01 -6.65 -6.69
N LYS A 60 -13.50 -5.77 -7.55
CA LYS A 60 -13.37 -5.91 -9.01
C LYS A 60 -11.93 -6.09 -9.48
N TYR A 61 -10.98 -5.47 -8.79
CA TYR A 61 -9.54 -5.51 -9.10
C TYR A 61 -8.71 -6.18 -8.01
N LYS A 62 -9.34 -7.07 -7.23
CA LYS A 62 -8.72 -7.72 -6.07
C LYS A 62 -7.49 -8.55 -6.39
N GLY A 63 -7.36 -9.09 -7.61
CA GLY A 63 -6.30 -10.05 -7.93
C GLY A 63 -6.33 -11.25 -6.98
N ALA A 64 -5.24 -11.52 -6.29
CA ALA A 64 -5.12 -12.58 -5.30
C ALA A 64 -5.59 -12.17 -3.88
N GLN A 65 -5.98 -10.92 -3.68
CA GLN A 65 -6.42 -10.40 -2.38
C GLN A 65 -7.78 -10.99 -1.98
N ASN A 66 -8.00 -11.22 -0.67
CA ASN A 66 -9.25 -11.80 -0.18
C ASN A 66 -10.35 -10.73 -0.03
N PRO A 67 -11.43 -10.77 -0.85
CA PRO A 67 -12.46 -9.75 -0.81
C PRO A 67 -13.28 -9.71 0.48
N ALA A 68 -13.30 -10.79 1.26
CA ALA A 68 -14.04 -10.85 2.52
C ALA A 68 -13.55 -9.83 3.57
N TYR A 69 -12.34 -9.31 3.41
CA TYR A 69 -11.74 -8.34 4.33
C TYR A 69 -11.59 -6.94 3.72
N MET A 70 -12.06 -6.74 2.49
CA MET A 70 -12.04 -5.43 1.85
C MET A 70 -13.08 -4.51 2.47
N LYS A 71 -12.67 -3.29 2.76
CA LYS A 71 -13.51 -2.30 3.46
C LYS A 71 -13.02 -0.89 3.20
N ASP A 72 -13.78 0.10 3.63
CA ASP A 72 -13.38 1.49 3.58
C ASP A 72 -12.31 1.82 4.63
N PRO A 73 -11.46 2.82 4.39
CA PRO A 73 -10.42 3.25 5.31
C PRO A 73 -10.95 3.60 6.70
N SER A 74 -10.19 3.21 7.72
CA SER A 74 -10.50 3.53 9.12
C SER A 74 -9.25 4.03 9.84
N MET A 75 -9.28 5.30 10.25
CA MET A 75 -8.19 5.88 11.05
C MET A 75 -8.01 5.19 12.40
N ASN A 76 -9.11 4.71 13.01
CA ASN A 76 -9.02 3.99 14.28
C ASN A 76 -8.23 2.69 14.15
N GLU A 77 -8.48 1.92 13.08
CA GLU A 77 -7.73 0.68 12.80
C GLU A 77 -6.27 0.99 12.47
N PHE A 78 -6.05 1.96 11.59
CA PHE A 78 -4.68 2.36 11.23
C PHE A 78 -3.88 2.78 12.46
N ARG A 79 -4.45 3.58 13.34
CA ARG A 79 -3.80 4.00 14.61
C ARG A 79 -3.45 2.82 15.51
N ALA A 80 -4.34 1.83 15.61
CA ALA A 80 -4.08 0.63 16.38
C ALA A 80 -2.90 -0.17 15.79
N TRP A 81 -2.88 -0.39 14.47
CA TRP A 81 -1.78 -1.07 13.78
C TRP A 81 -0.48 -0.28 13.87
N GLN A 82 -0.51 1.03 13.69
CA GLN A 82 0.68 1.89 13.79
C GLN A 82 1.29 1.85 15.19
N LYS A 83 0.46 1.88 16.22
CA LYS A 83 0.89 1.73 17.61
C LYS A 83 1.53 0.35 17.86
N ALA A 84 0.89 -0.72 17.40
CA ALA A 84 1.38 -2.09 17.53
C ALA A 84 2.71 -2.31 16.77
N ALA A 85 2.87 -1.66 15.62
CA ALA A 85 4.09 -1.66 14.82
C ALA A 85 5.22 -0.77 15.40
N ASN A 86 5.04 -0.12 16.54
CA ASN A 86 6.01 0.87 17.09
C ASN A 86 6.37 1.98 16.08
N GLY A 87 5.41 2.44 15.28
CA GLY A 87 5.63 3.48 14.27
C GLY A 87 6.23 3.00 12.96
N LEU A 88 6.38 1.70 12.74
CA LEU A 88 7.02 1.15 11.55
C LEU A 88 6.10 1.06 10.32
N LEU A 89 4.78 1.20 10.47
CA LEU A 89 3.84 1.19 9.34
C LEU A 89 3.96 2.51 8.58
N ASN A 90 4.85 2.55 7.60
CA ASN A 90 5.20 3.77 6.86
C ASN A 90 4.76 3.76 5.39
N LYS A 91 4.07 2.69 4.96
CA LYS A 91 3.45 2.62 3.64
C LYS A 91 2.16 1.83 3.69
N ILE A 92 1.13 2.32 3.01
CA ILE A 92 -0.14 1.63 2.81
C ILE A 92 -0.63 1.82 1.37
N ALA A 93 -1.22 0.77 0.79
CA ALA A 93 -1.89 0.86 -0.50
C ALA A 93 -3.41 0.76 -0.32
N LEU A 94 -4.13 1.55 -1.14
CA LEU A 94 -5.59 1.61 -1.12
C LEU A 94 -6.16 1.91 -2.52
N ALA A 95 -7.46 1.72 -2.66
CA ALA A 95 -8.23 2.07 -3.84
C ALA A 95 -8.84 3.47 -3.67
N PRO A 96 -8.56 4.43 -4.58
CA PRO A 96 -8.99 5.83 -4.45
C PRO A 96 -10.51 6.03 -4.37
N GLU A 97 -11.29 5.15 -4.98
CA GLU A 97 -12.76 5.22 -5.02
C GLU A 97 -13.46 4.80 -3.72
N ARG A 98 -12.69 4.39 -2.68
CA ARG A 98 -13.29 4.01 -1.39
C ARG A 98 -13.74 5.23 -0.61
N ASP A 99 -14.81 5.09 0.15
CA ASP A 99 -15.36 6.19 0.95
C ASP A 99 -14.36 6.70 2.00
N GLY A 100 -14.23 8.02 2.10
CA GLY A 100 -13.35 8.69 3.08
C GLY A 100 -11.86 8.69 2.73
N VAL A 101 -11.48 8.27 1.52
CA VAL A 101 -10.06 8.16 1.10
C VAL A 101 -9.35 9.50 1.14
N GLU A 102 -9.98 10.60 0.68
CA GLU A 102 -9.30 11.90 0.61
C GLU A 102 -8.77 12.35 1.98
N GLU A 103 -9.62 12.34 3.01
CA GLU A 103 -9.24 12.74 4.37
C GLU A 103 -8.22 11.75 4.96
N PHE A 104 -8.41 10.46 4.72
CA PHE A 104 -7.50 9.42 5.19
C PHE A 104 -6.10 9.60 4.58
N VAL A 105 -6.00 9.80 3.27
CA VAL A 105 -4.73 10.04 2.56
C VAL A 105 -4.05 11.28 3.09
N ARG A 106 -4.75 12.41 3.16
CA ARG A 106 -4.21 13.68 3.65
C ARG A 106 -3.62 13.52 5.05
N THR A 107 -4.38 12.92 5.96
CA THR A 107 -3.93 12.70 7.34
C THR A 107 -2.67 11.83 7.39
N LEU A 108 -2.62 10.75 6.63
CA LEU A 108 -1.46 9.86 6.63
C LEU A 108 -0.21 10.51 6.02
N THR A 109 -0.38 11.24 4.93
CA THR A 109 0.75 11.91 4.26
C THR A 109 1.33 13.04 5.09
N ASP A 110 0.49 13.80 5.79
CA ASP A 110 0.93 14.81 6.77
C ASP A 110 1.74 14.20 7.92
N GLU A 111 1.49 12.93 8.24
CA GLU A 111 2.24 12.16 9.25
C GLU A 111 3.46 11.42 8.69
N GLY A 112 3.78 11.61 7.41
CA GLY A 112 4.94 11.01 6.77
C GLY A 112 4.75 9.56 6.34
N VAL A 113 3.51 9.06 6.26
CA VAL A 113 3.19 7.74 5.72
C VAL A 113 3.02 7.83 4.21
N THR A 114 3.73 6.99 3.47
CA THR A 114 3.57 6.90 2.01
C THR A 114 2.24 6.20 1.67
N VAL A 115 1.37 6.88 0.93
CA VAL A 115 0.15 6.27 0.41
C VAL A 115 0.33 5.88 -1.05
N ALA A 116 0.00 4.64 -1.37
CA ALA A 116 0.05 4.07 -2.70
C ALA A 116 -1.36 3.73 -3.22
N LEU A 117 -1.54 3.78 -4.53
CA LEU A 117 -2.82 3.54 -5.21
C LEU A 117 -2.75 2.27 -6.05
N GLY A 118 -3.72 1.37 -5.90
CA GLY A 118 -3.83 0.13 -6.67
C GLY A 118 -5.01 -0.73 -6.26
N HIS A 119 -5.18 -1.88 -6.90
CA HIS A 119 -6.33 -2.78 -6.73
C HIS A 119 -7.67 -2.03 -6.79
N SER A 120 -7.82 -1.21 -7.83
CA SER A 120 -8.79 -0.12 -7.91
C SER A 120 -9.50 -0.06 -9.26
N ASN A 121 -10.80 0.23 -9.20
CA ASN A 121 -11.62 0.58 -10.36
C ASN A 121 -11.81 2.11 -10.49
N ALA A 122 -10.99 2.92 -9.85
CA ALA A 122 -11.13 4.36 -9.83
C ALA A 122 -11.14 4.97 -11.23
N THR A 123 -11.92 6.01 -11.37
CA THR A 123 -11.86 6.97 -12.47
C THR A 123 -10.59 7.82 -12.36
N PHE A 124 -10.31 8.58 -13.40
CA PHE A 124 -9.24 9.58 -13.38
C PHE A 124 -9.43 10.60 -12.23
N ASP A 125 -10.64 11.10 -12.06
CA ASP A 125 -10.92 12.15 -11.07
C ASP A 125 -10.77 11.63 -9.62
N GLU A 126 -11.21 10.40 -9.33
CA GLU A 126 -11.00 9.78 -8.02
C GLU A 126 -9.51 9.57 -7.73
N ALA A 127 -8.77 9.09 -8.71
CA ALA A 127 -7.32 8.93 -8.58
C ALA A 127 -6.61 10.29 -8.40
N LYS A 128 -7.03 11.32 -9.13
CA LYS A 128 -6.52 12.68 -9.01
C LYS A 128 -6.76 13.25 -7.63
N THR A 129 -7.97 13.11 -7.09
CA THR A 129 -8.30 13.55 -5.72
C THR A 129 -7.36 12.93 -4.69
N ALA A 130 -7.09 11.62 -4.80
CA ALA A 130 -6.17 10.95 -3.89
C ALA A 130 -4.71 11.44 -4.04
N VAL A 131 -4.25 11.71 -5.26
CA VAL A 131 -2.91 12.28 -5.51
C VAL A 131 -2.82 13.70 -4.97
N GLU A 132 -3.83 14.54 -5.18
CA GLU A 132 -3.89 15.91 -4.63
C GLU A 132 -3.96 15.92 -3.09
N ALA A 133 -4.50 14.86 -2.48
CA ALA A 133 -4.45 14.63 -1.04
C ALA A 133 -3.07 14.15 -0.54
N GLY A 134 -2.15 13.75 -1.44
CA GLY A 134 -0.78 13.37 -1.10
C GLY A 134 -0.36 11.95 -1.47
N ALA A 135 -1.23 11.11 -2.05
CA ALA A 135 -0.82 9.81 -2.55
C ALA A 135 0.23 9.97 -3.66
N SER A 136 1.30 9.18 -3.60
CA SER A 136 2.47 9.41 -4.45
C SER A 136 3.02 8.17 -5.16
N VAL A 137 2.43 7.00 -4.97
CA VAL A 137 2.90 5.75 -5.55
C VAL A 137 1.77 5.00 -6.23
N TRP A 138 2.04 4.42 -7.41
CA TRP A 138 1.17 3.47 -8.10
C TRP A 138 1.71 2.06 -7.86
N VAL A 139 0.86 1.17 -7.33
CA VAL A 139 1.24 -0.21 -7.00
C VAL A 139 1.28 -1.04 -8.27
N HIS A 140 2.35 -1.82 -8.49
CA HIS A 140 2.51 -2.74 -9.63
C HIS A 140 1.79 -2.29 -10.91
N ALA A 141 2.26 -1.15 -11.44
CA ALA A 141 1.70 -0.44 -12.60
C ALA A 141 1.09 -1.37 -13.66
N TYR A 142 -0.09 -1.02 -14.14
CA TYR A 142 -1.01 -1.77 -15.00
C TYR A 142 -1.78 -2.92 -14.35
N ASN A 143 -1.22 -3.58 -13.32
CA ASN A 143 -1.87 -4.73 -12.70
C ASN A 143 -2.90 -4.27 -11.65
N GLY A 144 -4.09 -4.89 -11.64
CA GLY A 144 -5.14 -4.53 -10.70
C GLY A 144 -5.60 -3.07 -10.78
N MET A 145 -5.56 -2.47 -11.96
CA MET A 145 -5.92 -1.09 -12.23
C MET A 145 -6.96 -0.98 -13.33
N ARG A 146 -7.91 -0.02 -13.20
CA ARG A 146 -8.79 0.35 -14.30
C ARG A 146 -7.96 0.87 -15.47
N GLY A 147 -8.12 0.22 -16.64
CA GLY A 147 -7.32 0.50 -17.83
C GLY A 147 -7.67 1.83 -18.49
N LEU A 148 -6.73 2.31 -19.32
CA LEU A 148 -6.94 3.42 -20.25
C LEU A 148 -7.78 2.95 -21.44
N THR A 149 -8.82 3.72 -21.79
CA THR A 149 -9.64 3.52 -22.99
C THR A 149 -9.74 4.81 -23.81
N HIS A 150 -10.30 4.72 -25.02
CA HIS A 150 -10.49 5.91 -25.87
C HIS A 150 -11.49 6.95 -25.29
N ARG A 151 -12.21 6.61 -24.23
CA ARG A 151 -13.21 7.50 -23.59
C ARG A 151 -12.86 7.85 -22.16
N GLU A 152 -11.93 7.16 -21.57
CA GLU A 152 -11.64 7.29 -20.16
C GLU A 152 -10.17 6.94 -19.85
N LEU A 153 -9.53 7.79 -19.08
CA LEU A 153 -8.13 7.61 -18.66
C LEU A 153 -7.97 6.48 -17.64
N GLY A 154 -8.94 6.33 -16.73
CA GLY A 154 -8.85 5.36 -15.62
C GLY A 154 -7.62 5.55 -14.75
N MET A 155 -7.27 4.52 -14.01
CA MET A 155 -6.07 4.51 -13.14
C MET A 155 -4.77 4.55 -13.97
N VAL A 156 -4.74 3.83 -15.08
CA VAL A 156 -3.54 3.76 -15.93
C VAL A 156 -3.25 5.13 -16.57
N GLY A 157 -4.27 5.81 -17.08
CA GLY A 157 -4.11 7.16 -17.63
C GLY A 157 -3.75 8.19 -16.54
N ALA A 158 -4.34 8.06 -15.34
CA ALA A 158 -3.99 8.93 -14.22
C ALA A 158 -2.51 8.80 -13.82
N MET A 159 -1.97 7.60 -13.83
CA MET A 159 -0.55 7.34 -13.56
C MET A 159 0.39 8.08 -14.52
N TYR A 160 0.00 8.23 -15.79
CA TYR A 160 0.79 8.97 -16.79
C TYR A 160 0.64 10.48 -16.71
N GLU A 161 -0.57 10.93 -16.37
CA GLU A 161 -0.93 12.34 -16.45
C GLU A 161 -0.59 13.12 -15.17
N LEU A 162 -0.66 12.45 -14.01
CA LEU A 162 -0.48 13.13 -12.72
C LEU A 162 1.01 13.22 -12.34
N PRO A 163 1.55 14.44 -12.18
CA PRO A 163 2.96 14.64 -11.88
C PRO A 163 3.31 14.25 -10.43
N HIS A 164 4.61 14.17 -10.16
CA HIS A 164 5.17 13.93 -8.82
C HIS A 164 4.77 12.59 -8.18
N THR A 165 4.45 11.58 -9.01
CA THR A 165 4.15 10.23 -8.56
C THR A 165 5.19 9.23 -9.08
N TYR A 166 5.26 8.06 -8.44
CA TYR A 166 6.16 6.97 -8.79
C TYR A 166 5.38 5.71 -9.12
N ALA A 167 5.70 5.08 -10.24
CA ALA A 167 5.11 3.81 -10.62
C ALA A 167 6.01 2.64 -10.15
N ALA A 168 5.52 1.85 -9.20
CA ALA A 168 6.17 0.59 -8.85
C ALA A 168 5.82 -0.48 -9.88
N VAL A 169 6.81 -1.30 -10.26
CA VAL A 169 6.60 -2.43 -11.17
C VAL A 169 6.84 -3.74 -10.42
N SER A 170 6.12 -4.80 -10.80
CA SER A 170 6.27 -6.11 -10.19
C SER A 170 7.26 -7.00 -10.95
N TYR A 171 7.58 -6.65 -12.19
CA TYR A 171 8.59 -7.31 -13.05
C TYR A 171 9.02 -6.33 -14.16
N THR A 172 10.18 -6.57 -14.74
CA THR A 172 10.85 -5.65 -15.68
C THR A 172 11.04 -6.22 -17.09
N HIS A 173 10.39 -7.33 -17.41
CA HIS A 173 10.50 -7.99 -18.73
C HIS A 173 9.23 -8.69 -19.15
#